data_dc5dac49daa6356c0d60d525cab0a0c4
#
_entry.id   dc5dac49daa6356c0d60d525cab0a0c4
#
_cell.length_a   1.000
_cell.length_b   1.000
_cell.length_c   1.000
_cell.angle_alpha   90.00
_cell.angle_beta   90.00
_cell.angle_gamma   90.00
#
_symmetry.space_group_name_H-M   'P 1'
#
loop_
_entity.id
_entity.type
_entity.pdbx_description
1 polymer ?
#
loop_
_entity_poly.entity_id
_entity_poly.type
_entity_poly.pdbx_seq_one_letter_code
_entity_poly.pdbx_strand_id
1 'polypeptide(L)'
;MVEGAAEVMGALYVDSRFASRDISSVSNDILRAIATEAASLIENARLVQAEEAARRYQQELSIAASIQQGLMAVSIPEVPFARMKGKNLSCKEIGGDFFDAVNTEEGLAVVLADVSGKGVSAALLANTLQGMIYSQLTAGMPLIEIVVAANRFFTHKHIGEKYATMIIARLRRDGELEYVNCGHVPPLLVCNKEVIRPPHGNLPVGLLADATYESDHVSLHAGDRLILVTDGVTEAENARGDFFEDSRLEAVAGKSNSLDDIFAAVANFCGGTPLNDDCTVVELVYSG
;
A
#
# COMPACT_ATOMS: atom_id res chain seq x y z
N MET A 1 4.21 5.37 40.13
CA MET A 1 4.83 4.04 40.26
C MET A 1 3.74 3.03 39.86
N VAL A 2 3.86 2.42 38.71
CA VAL A 2 3.01 1.30 38.31
C VAL A 2 3.83 0.06 38.68
N GLU A 3 3.49 -0.58 39.77
CA GLU A 3 3.98 -1.91 40.09
C GLU A 3 3.40 -2.87 39.06
N GLY A 4 4.23 -3.35 38.13
CA GLY A 4 3.90 -4.48 37.29
C GLY A 4 3.72 -5.71 38.18
N ALA A 5 2.54 -6.32 38.15
CA ALA A 5 2.30 -7.59 38.79
C ALA A 5 3.34 -8.58 38.26
N ALA A 6 4.19 -9.11 39.11
CA ALA A 6 5.13 -10.15 38.76
C ALA A 6 4.32 -11.37 38.35
N GLU A 7 4.35 -11.71 37.07
CA GLU A 7 3.68 -12.87 36.53
C GLU A 7 4.35 -14.14 37.14
N VAL A 8 3.58 -15.00 37.80
CA VAL A 8 4.10 -16.23 38.38
C VAL A 8 4.40 -17.23 37.28
N MET A 9 5.66 -17.41 36.95
CA MET A 9 6.12 -18.31 35.86
C MET A 9 5.94 -19.81 36.21
N GLY A 10 5.89 -20.17 37.49
CA GLY A 10 5.76 -21.53 37.94
C GLY A 10 5.95 -21.66 39.45
N ALA A 11 5.94 -22.89 39.94
CA ALA A 11 6.19 -23.24 41.34
C ALA A 11 7.22 -24.36 41.44
N LEU A 12 8.19 -24.19 42.31
CA LEU A 12 9.13 -25.28 42.66
C LEU A 12 8.55 -26.11 43.78
N TYR A 13 8.24 -27.38 43.52
CA TYR A 13 7.79 -28.34 44.51
C TYR A 13 8.95 -29.23 44.94
N VAL A 14 9.17 -29.36 46.25
CA VAL A 14 10.21 -30.19 46.84
C VAL A 14 9.54 -31.17 47.84
N ASP A 15 9.81 -32.43 47.67
CA ASP A 15 9.29 -33.51 48.54
C ASP A 15 10.41 -34.37 49.10
N SER A 16 10.24 -34.88 50.32
CA SER A 16 11.17 -35.84 50.94
C SER A 16 10.40 -37.12 51.32
N ARG A 17 10.82 -38.24 50.74
CA ARG A 17 10.26 -39.57 51.05
C ARG A 17 10.82 -40.19 52.32
N PHE A 18 11.80 -39.55 52.96
CA PHE A 18 12.43 -40.05 54.18
C PHE A 18 11.99 -39.18 55.35
N ALA A 19 11.07 -39.68 56.15
CA ALA A 19 10.39 -38.98 57.23
C ALA A 19 11.30 -38.50 58.41
N SER A 20 12.62 -38.68 58.35
CA SER A 20 13.52 -38.38 59.42
C SER A 20 14.41 -37.16 59.26
N ARG A 21 14.26 -36.46 58.19
CA ARG A 21 14.99 -35.18 57.96
C ARG A 21 14.04 -34.07 57.60
N ASP A 22 14.09 -33.03 58.39
CA ASP A 22 13.35 -31.81 58.19
C ASP A 22 13.85 -31.10 56.94
N ILE A 23 12.94 -30.91 55.96
CA ILE A 23 13.22 -30.14 54.69
C ILE A 23 13.62 -28.70 55.04
N SER A 24 13.23 -28.21 56.23
CA SER A 24 13.61 -26.88 56.72
C SER A 24 15.14 -26.68 56.86
N SER A 25 15.92 -27.79 56.86
CA SER A 25 17.39 -27.72 56.89
C SER A 25 18.02 -27.42 55.52
N VAL A 26 17.25 -27.51 54.39
CA VAL A 26 17.72 -27.01 53.10
C VAL A 26 17.59 -25.52 53.11
N SER A 27 18.72 -24.82 52.99
CA SER A 27 18.74 -23.36 53.00
C SER A 27 17.73 -22.80 51.96
N ASN A 28 16.78 -22.00 52.43
CA ASN A 28 15.83 -21.30 51.56
C ASN A 28 16.53 -20.52 50.43
N ASP A 29 17.79 -20.14 50.64
CA ASP A 29 18.63 -19.42 49.67
C ASP A 29 18.98 -20.31 48.47
N ILE A 30 19.26 -21.60 48.70
CA ILE A 30 19.51 -22.58 47.62
C ILE A 30 18.26 -22.82 46.79
N LEU A 31 17.10 -22.99 47.43
CA LEU A 31 15.83 -23.15 46.71
C LEU A 31 15.45 -21.92 45.90
N ARG A 32 15.68 -20.75 46.47
CA ARG A 32 15.48 -19.49 45.73
C ARG A 32 16.44 -19.36 44.57
N ALA A 33 17.72 -19.68 44.74
CA ALA A 33 18.70 -19.65 43.65
C ALA A 33 18.31 -20.59 42.51
N ILE A 34 17.90 -21.81 42.83
CA ILE A 34 17.41 -22.80 41.83
C ILE A 34 16.16 -22.29 41.12
N ALA A 35 15.18 -21.75 41.84
CA ALA A 35 13.97 -21.22 41.26
C ALA A 35 14.26 -20.02 40.34
N THR A 36 15.15 -19.10 40.73
CA THR A 36 15.58 -17.97 39.93
C THR A 36 16.28 -18.41 38.66
N GLU A 37 17.21 -19.38 38.76
CA GLU A 37 17.92 -19.89 37.60
C GLU A 37 16.98 -20.63 36.64
N ALA A 38 16.06 -21.47 37.18
CA ALA A 38 15.05 -22.14 36.36
C ALA A 38 14.13 -21.14 35.64
N ALA A 39 13.70 -20.08 36.32
CA ALA A 39 12.89 -19.00 35.74
C ALA A 39 13.66 -18.30 34.62
N SER A 40 14.92 -17.95 34.82
CA SER A 40 15.79 -17.36 33.82
C SER A 40 15.97 -18.24 32.58
N LEU A 41 16.19 -19.56 32.78
CA LEU A 41 16.32 -20.51 31.66
C LEU A 41 15.02 -20.65 30.87
N ILE A 42 13.87 -20.70 31.56
CA ILE A 42 12.55 -20.75 30.88
C ILE A 42 12.29 -19.50 30.08
N GLU A 43 12.58 -18.32 30.66
CA GLU A 43 12.39 -17.04 29.96
C GLU A 43 13.32 -16.92 28.74
N ASN A 44 14.59 -17.28 28.89
CA ASN A 44 15.52 -17.31 27.76
C ASN A 44 15.04 -18.26 26.66
N ALA A 45 14.54 -19.44 27.01
CA ALA A 45 14.00 -20.39 26.03
C ALA A 45 12.78 -19.82 25.30
N ARG A 46 11.87 -19.11 26.00
CA ARG A 46 10.72 -18.41 25.40
C ARG A 46 11.14 -17.30 24.46
N LEU A 47 12.13 -16.49 24.85
CA LEU A 47 12.66 -15.42 24.02
C LEU A 47 13.30 -15.95 22.74
N VAL A 48 14.11 -17.02 22.83
CA VAL A 48 14.70 -17.67 21.66
C VAL A 48 13.62 -18.23 20.73
N GLN A 49 12.59 -18.89 21.27
CA GLN A 49 11.49 -19.40 20.44
C GLN A 49 10.70 -18.27 19.76
N ALA A 50 10.46 -17.17 20.48
CA ALA A 50 9.78 -16.01 19.92
C ALA A 50 10.62 -15.35 18.79
N GLU A 51 11.93 -15.25 18.99
CA GLU A 51 12.86 -14.72 17.98
C GLU A 51 12.91 -15.62 16.73
N GLU A 52 12.99 -16.95 16.90
CA GLU A 52 12.94 -17.88 15.77
C GLU A 52 11.61 -17.81 15.00
N ALA A 53 10.49 -17.69 15.70
CA ALA A 53 9.18 -17.53 15.07
C ALA A 53 9.08 -16.21 14.30
N ALA A 54 9.53 -15.11 14.87
CA ALA A 54 9.58 -13.82 14.22
C ALA A 54 10.47 -13.84 12.96
N ARG A 55 11.65 -14.48 13.04
CA ARG A 55 12.57 -14.64 11.92
C ARG A 55 11.95 -15.45 10.78
N ARG A 56 11.26 -16.54 11.08
CA ARG A 56 10.56 -17.34 10.05
C ARG A 56 9.47 -16.52 9.39
N TYR A 57 8.67 -15.82 10.17
CA TYR A 57 7.62 -14.93 9.63
C TYR A 57 8.18 -13.84 8.73
N GLN A 58 9.30 -13.21 9.09
CA GLN A 58 9.98 -12.24 8.24
C GLN A 58 10.50 -12.85 6.93
N GLN A 59 11.02 -14.07 6.97
CA GLN A 59 11.46 -14.78 5.76
C GLN A 59 10.28 -15.07 4.81
N GLU A 60 9.14 -15.52 5.35
CA GLU A 60 7.92 -15.76 4.56
C GLU A 60 7.39 -14.46 3.94
N LEU A 61 7.38 -13.36 4.70
CA LEU A 61 7.01 -12.04 4.19
C LEU A 61 7.96 -11.56 3.07
N SER A 62 9.26 -11.76 3.22
CA SER A 62 10.25 -11.40 2.19
C SER A 62 10.03 -12.18 0.89
N ILE A 63 9.68 -13.47 0.98
CA ILE A 63 9.32 -14.28 -0.19
C ILE A 63 8.02 -13.75 -0.82
N ALA A 64 7.00 -13.49 -0.01
CA ALA A 64 5.74 -12.93 -0.51
C ALA A 64 5.95 -11.58 -1.20
N ALA A 65 6.78 -10.71 -0.61
CA ALA A 65 7.17 -9.43 -1.20
C ALA A 65 7.84 -9.58 -2.57
N SER A 66 8.78 -10.52 -2.70
CA SER A 66 9.45 -10.75 -3.98
C SER A 66 8.49 -11.26 -5.07
N ILE A 67 7.53 -12.11 -4.68
CA ILE A 67 6.48 -12.58 -5.60
C ILE A 67 5.56 -11.43 -5.99
N GLN A 68 5.10 -10.63 -5.02
CA GLN A 68 4.26 -9.47 -5.29
C GLN A 68 4.95 -8.49 -6.24
N GLN A 69 6.19 -8.12 -5.96
CA GLN A 69 6.97 -7.22 -6.81
C GLN A 69 7.13 -7.77 -8.23
N GLY A 70 7.32 -9.09 -8.38
CA GLY A 70 7.38 -9.73 -9.67
C GLY A 70 6.05 -9.69 -10.43
N LEU A 71 4.93 -9.88 -9.75
CA LEU A 71 3.58 -9.80 -10.35
C LEU A 71 3.18 -8.36 -10.69
N MET A 72 3.59 -7.40 -9.86
CA MET A 72 3.31 -5.97 -10.03
C MET A 72 4.37 -5.25 -10.89
N ALA A 73 5.34 -5.98 -11.43
CA ALA A 73 6.33 -5.39 -12.34
C ALA A 73 5.64 -4.92 -13.63
N VAL A 74 5.48 -3.61 -13.76
CA VAL A 74 4.80 -3.01 -14.90
C VAL A 74 5.74 -2.95 -16.09
N SER A 75 5.35 -3.59 -17.19
CA SER A 75 5.97 -3.37 -18.49
C SER A 75 5.23 -2.25 -19.21
N ILE A 76 5.73 -1.02 -19.07
CA ILE A 76 5.10 0.14 -19.69
C ILE A 76 5.19 0.01 -21.22
N PRO A 77 4.03 -0.03 -21.92
CA PRO A 77 4.04 -0.17 -23.38
C PRO A 77 4.62 1.09 -24.06
N GLU A 78 5.46 0.87 -25.06
CA GLU A 78 5.89 1.96 -25.94
C GLU A 78 4.81 2.25 -26.97
N VAL A 79 4.29 3.47 -26.96
CA VAL A 79 3.32 3.95 -27.95
C VAL A 79 3.80 5.28 -28.54
N PRO A 80 3.55 5.57 -29.84
CA PRO A 80 4.10 6.75 -30.50
C PRO A 80 3.48 8.06 -30.04
N PHE A 81 2.22 8.03 -29.57
CA PHE A 81 1.43 9.19 -29.21
C PHE A 81 1.51 9.58 -27.73
N ALA A 82 2.15 8.77 -26.88
CA ALA A 82 2.27 9.07 -25.45
C ALA A 82 3.54 8.46 -24.84
N ARG A 83 3.99 9.06 -23.76
CA ARG A 83 5.05 8.53 -22.89
C ARG A 83 4.51 8.39 -21.50
N MET A 84 4.75 7.26 -20.87
CA MET A 84 4.36 6.98 -19.50
C MET A 84 5.59 6.68 -18.65
N LYS A 85 5.53 7.08 -17.39
CA LYS A 85 6.42 6.66 -16.31
C LYS A 85 5.59 6.42 -15.08
N GLY A 86 6.01 5.45 -14.26
CA GLY A 86 5.39 5.18 -12.97
C GLY A 86 6.46 4.73 -11.99
N LYS A 87 6.28 5.10 -10.72
CA LYS A 87 7.15 4.69 -9.63
C LYS A 87 6.36 4.55 -8.36
N ASN A 88 6.63 3.48 -7.64
CA ASN A 88 6.10 3.19 -6.32
C ASN A 88 7.25 3.13 -5.31
N LEU A 89 7.04 3.74 -4.15
CA LEU A 89 7.89 3.62 -2.96
C LEU A 89 7.04 3.05 -1.84
N SER A 90 7.14 1.74 -1.64
CA SER A 90 6.40 1.07 -0.58
C SER A 90 6.95 1.42 0.80
N CYS A 91 6.06 1.69 1.75
CA CYS A 91 6.41 1.96 3.15
C CYS A 91 6.71 0.67 3.94
N LYS A 92 6.30 -0.49 3.43
CA LYS A 92 6.51 -1.83 4.01
C LYS A 92 7.05 -2.79 2.96
N GLU A 93 7.30 -4.05 3.40
CA GLU A 93 7.77 -5.13 2.51
C GLU A 93 6.78 -5.43 1.40
N ILE A 94 5.46 -5.30 1.68
CA ILE A 94 4.35 -5.51 0.75
C ILE A 94 3.34 -4.38 0.88
N GLY A 95 2.84 -3.89 -0.26
CA GLY A 95 1.96 -2.73 -0.35
C GLY A 95 0.57 -3.02 -0.90
N GLY A 96 -0.37 -2.09 -0.65
CA GLY A 96 -1.72 -2.07 -1.22
C GLY A 96 -1.81 -1.32 -2.54
N ASP A 97 -0.84 -0.45 -2.81
CA ASP A 97 -0.76 0.33 -4.04
C ASP A 97 -0.30 -0.49 -5.24
N PHE A 98 -0.92 -0.26 -6.37
CA PHE A 98 -0.41 -0.70 -7.66
C PHE A 98 -0.77 0.27 -8.78
N PHE A 99 0.03 0.27 -9.83
CA PHE A 99 -0.34 0.85 -11.11
C PHE A 99 -0.06 -0.16 -12.22
N ASP A 100 -0.74 0.02 -13.36
CA ASP A 100 -0.49 -0.80 -14.55
C ASP A 100 -0.81 -0.01 -15.82
N ALA A 101 -0.30 -0.49 -16.97
CA ALA A 101 -0.50 0.13 -18.26
C ALA A 101 -0.67 -0.93 -19.34
N VAL A 102 -1.69 -0.76 -20.15
CA VAL A 102 -2.02 -1.70 -21.24
C VAL A 102 -2.23 -0.93 -22.54
N ASN A 103 -1.49 -1.30 -23.58
CA ASN A 103 -1.77 -0.81 -24.93
C ASN A 103 -2.93 -1.61 -25.52
N THR A 104 -4.05 -0.96 -25.76
CA THR A 104 -5.26 -1.54 -26.34
C THR A 104 -5.46 -1.05 -27.78
N GLU A 105 -6.41 -1.63 -28.50
CA GLU A 105 -6.77 -1.13 -29.85
C GLU A 105 -7.26 0.31 -29.82
N GLU A 106 -7.94 0.73 -28.74
CA GLU A 106 -8.50 2.07 -28.57
C GLU A 106 -7.50 3.11 -28.06
N GLY A 107 -6.35 2.69 -27.49
CA GLY A 107 -5.35 3.59 -26.95
C GLY A 107 -4.56 3.01 -25.79
N LEU A 108 -3.84 3.85 -25.07
CA LEU A 108 -3.10 3.49 -23.87
C LEU A 108 -3.99 3.59 -22.64
N ALA A 109 -4.29 2.46 -22.02
CA ALA A 109 -5.00 2.41 -20.76
C ALA A 109 -4.02 2.38 -19.58
N VAL A 110 -4.36 3.09 -18.52
CA VAL A 110 -3.58 3.23 -17.28
C VAL A 110 -4.50 3.07 -16.09
N VAL A 111 -4.02 2.40 -15.05
CA VAL A 111 -4.70 2.31 -13.76
C VAL A 111 -3.73 2.62 -12.63
N LEU A 112 -4.21 3.34 -11.62
CA LEU A 112 -3.57 3.50 -10.31
C LEU A 112 -4.63 3.18 -9.27
N ALA A 113 -4.28 2.34 -8.29
CA ALA A 113 -5.20 1.95 -7.23
C ALA A 113 -4.47 1.78 -5.90
N ASP A 114 -5.23 2.03 -4.83
CA ASP A 114 -4.84 1.76 -3.45
C ASP A 114 -5.94 0.95 -2.76
N VAL A 115 -5.55 -0.16 -2.16
CA VAL A 115 -6.45 -1.07 -1.44
C VAL A 115 -6.40 -0.79 0.06
N SER A 116 -7.56 -0.50 0.64
CA SER A 116 -7.72 -0.14 2.05
C SER A 116 -7.02 -1.10 3.01
N GLY A 117 -6.26 -0.54 3.97
CA GLY A 117 -5.48 -1.25 4.98
C GLY A 117 -4.06 -1.58 4.51
N LYS A 118 -3.29 -2.27 5.36
CA LYS A 118 -1.84 -2.46 5.13
C LYS A 118 -1.44 -3.92 5.31
N GLY A 119 -0.33 -4.29 4.67
CA GLY A 119 0.28 -5.61 4.79
C GLY A 119 -0.38 -6.68 3.90
N VAL A 120 -0.27 -7.95 4.30
CA VAL A 120 -0.59 -9.12 3.46
C VAL A 120 -2.00 -9.09 2.88
N SER A 121 -3.00 -8.67 3.67
CA SER A 121 -4.40 -8.66 3.20
C SER A 121 -4.64 -7.65 2.09
N ALA A 122 -4.09 -6.44 2.21
CA ALA A 122 -4.18 -5.42 1.16
C ALA A 122 -3.41 -5.86 -0.09
N ALA A 123 -2.20 -6.38 0.08
CA ALA A 123 -1.35 -6.88 -1.00
C ALA A 123 -2.00 -7.99 -1.85
N LEU A 124 -2.66 -8.96 -1.21
CA LEU A 124 -3.37 -10.04 -1.91
C LEU A 124 -4.56 -9.51 -2.73
N LEU A 125 -5.30 -8.56 -2.17
CA LEU A 125 -6.41 -7.92 -2.86
C LEU A 125 -5.93 -7.04 -4.02
N ALA A 126 -4.85 -6.30 -3.83
CA ALA A 126 -4.22 -5.49 -4.87
C ALA A 126 -3.79 -6.35 -6.07
N ASN A 127 -3.09 -7.48 -5.82
CA ASN A 127 -2.72 -8.41 -6.89
C ASN A 127 -3.93 -8.99 -7.62
N THR A 128 -4.99 -9.34 -6.88
CA THR A 128 -6.21 -9.89 -7.49
C THR A 128 -6.90 -8.84 -8.34
N LEU A 129 -7.03 -7.61 -7.83
CA LEU A 129 -7.63 -6.48 -8.53
C LEU A 129 -6.83 -6.13 -9.79
N GLN A 130 -5.50 -6.04 -9.70
CA GLN A 130 -4.61 -5.79 -10.83
C GLN A 130 -4.81 -6.83 -11.92
N GLY A 131 -4.74 -8.12 -11.59
CA GLY A 131 -4.89 -9.19 -12.58
C GLY A 131 -6.27 -9.19 -13.25
N MET A 132 -7.33 -8.86 -12.50
CA MET A 132 -8.68 -8.73 -13.04
C MET A 132 -8.79 -7.53 -13.99
N ILE A 133 -8.28 -6.36 -13.61
CA ILE A 133 -8.30 -5.15 -14.44
C ILE A 133 -7.45 -5.35 -15.70
N TYR A 134 -6.23 -5.87 -15.56
CA TYR A 134 -5.34 -6.16 -16.69
C TYR A 134 -6.01 -7.05 -17.73
N SER A 135 -6.64 -8.14 -17.29
CA SER A 135 -7.35 -9.08 -18.19
C SER A 135 -8.48 -8.38 -18.95
N GLN A 136 -9.27 -7.54 -18.28
CA GLN A 136 -10.40 -6.86 -18.89
C GLN A 136 -9.96 -5.71 -19.83
N LEU A 137 -8.90 -4.96 -19.45
CA LEU A 137 -8.30 -3.95 -20.32
C LEU A 137 -7.75 -4.59 -21.60
N THR A 138 -7.07 -5.72 -21.49
CA THR A 138 -6.54 -6.48 -22.63
C THR A 138 -7.67 -7.02 -23.54
N ALA A 139 -8.83 -7.34 -22.96
CA ALA A 139 -10.02 -7.74 -23.71
C ALA A 139 -10.77 -6.54 -24.36
N GLY A 140 -10.30 -5.29 -24.15
CA GLY A 140 -10.91 -4.09 -24.72
C GLY A 140 -12.23 -3.69 -24.06
N MET A 141 -12.46 -4.08 -22.82
CA MET A 141 -13.70 -3.74 -22.12
C MET A 141 -13.80 -2.25 -21.83
N PRO A 142 -15.03 -1.66 -21.83
CA PRO A 142 -15.27 -0.28 -21.41
C PRO A 142 -14.84 -0.04 -19.95
N LEU A 143 -14.29 1.14 -19.65
CA LEU A 143 -13.76 1.43 -18.32
C LEU A 143 -14.81 1.29 -17.22
N ILE A 144 -16.03 1.74 -17.47
CA ILE A 144 -17.15 1.64 -16.51
C ILE A 144 -17.46 0.16 -16.19
N GLU A 145 -17.46 -0.72 -17.18
CA GLU A 145 -17.73 -2.14 -16.96
C GLU A 145 -16.65 -2.81 -16.12
N ILE A 146 -15.38 -2.42 -16.32
CA ILE A 146 -14.25 -2.86 -15.51
C ILE A 146 -14.44 -2.45 -14.05
N VAL A 147 -14.81 -1.18 -13.82
CA VAL A 147 -15.06 -0.64 -12.48
C VAL A 147 -16.23 -1.33 -11.80
N VAL A 148 -17.34 -1.54 -12.51
CA VAL A 148 -18.51 -2.28 -12.00
C VAL A 148 -18.15 -3.72 -11.63
N ALA A 149 -17.33 -4.39 -12.44
CA ALA A 149 -16.84 -5.73 -12.14
C ALA A 149 -15.95 -5.74 -10.89
N ALA A 150 -15.06 -4.74 -10.74
CA ALA A 150 -14.24 -4.56 -9.55
C ALA A 150 -15.10 -4.34 -8.30
N ASN A 151 -16.10 -3.45 -8.37
CA ASN A 151 -17.02 -3.21 -7.25
C ASN A 151 -17.76 -4.49 -6.85
N ARG A 152 -18.27 -5.23 -7.82
CA ARG A 152 -18.96 -6.51 -7.59
C ARG A 152 -18.04 -7.55 -6.95
N PHE A 153 -16.76 -7.60 -7.35
CA PHE A 153 -15.79 -8.51 -6.76
C PHE A 153 -15.62 -8.25 -5.26
N PHE A 154 -15.40 -7.01 -4.86
CA PHE A 154 -15.23 -6.65 -3.46
C PHE A 154 -16.49 -6.89 -2.63
N THR A 155 -17.65 -6.50 -3.12
CA THR A 155 -18.92 -6.58 -2.36
C THR A 155 -19.46 -8.00 -2.24
N HIS A 156 -19.31 -8.86 -3.27
CA HIS A 156 -19.86 -10.22 -3.24
C HIS A 156 -18.93 -11.23 -2.54
N LYS A 157 -17.64 -10.99 -2.47
CA LYS A 157 -16.70 -11.94 -1.84
C LYS A 157 -16.66 -11.84 -0.32
N HIS A 158 -17.43 -10.93 0.28
CA HIS A 158 -17.44 -10.71 1.74
C HIS A 158 -16.02 -10.61 2.34
N ILE A 159 -15.14 -9.84 1.68
CA ILE A 159 -13.72 -9.70 2.02
C ILE A 159 -13.54 -8.79 3.25
N GLY A 160 -14.52 -8.77 4.15
CA GLY A 160 -14.57 -7.82 5.26
C GLY A 160 -14.99 -6.42 4.77
N GLU A 161 -14.68 -5.40 5.55
CA GLU A 161 -14.94 -3.99 5.22
C GLU A 161 -13.83 -3.40 4.32
N LYS A 162 -13.36 -4.18 3.33
CA LYS A 162 -12.29 -3.76 2.41
C LYS A 162 -12.86 -3.11 1.17
N TYR A 163 -12.26 -2.02 0.77
CA TYR A 163 -12.55 -1.27 -0.45
C TYR A 163 -11.23 -0.88 -1.13
N ALA A 164 -11.29 -0.38 -2.33
CA ALA A 164 -10.15 0.21 -3.00
C ALA A 164 -10.53 1.56 -3.60
N THR A 165 -9.65 2.52 -3.47
CA THR A 165 -9.68 3.73 -4.28
C THR A 165 -8.92 3.45 -5.57
N MET A 166 -9.41 3.91 -6.70
CA MET A 166 -8.69 3.75 -7.95
C MET A 166 -9.08 4.81 -8.98
N ILE A 167 -8.14 5.08 -9.87
CA ILE A 167 -8.40 5.80 -11.10
C ILE A 167 -7.96 4.94 -12.29
N ILE A 168 -8.86 4.77 -13.24
CA ILE A 168 -8.58 4.08 -14.50
C ILE A 168 -8.82 5.04 -15.63
N ALA A 169 -7.88 5.12 -16.57
CA ALA A 169 -7.92 6.08 -17.67
C ALA A 169 -7.53 5.41 -18.99
N ARG A 170 -8.05 5.91 -20.10
CA ARG A 170 -7.69 5.51 -21.47
C ARG A 170 -7.42 6.74 -22.31
N LEU A 171 -6.19 6.89 -22.74
CA LEU A 171 -5.77 7.94 -23.66
C LEU A 171 -5.81 7.40 -25.10
N ARG A 172 -6.64 7.99 -25.92
CA ARG A 172 -6.73 7.69 -27.35
C ARG A 172 -5.62 8.39 -28.13
N ARG A 173 -5.41 7.95 -29.37
CA ARG A 173 -4.38 8.51 -30.26
C ARG A 173 -4.65 9.95 -30.68
N ASP A 174 -5.90 10.38 -30.66
CA ASP A 174 -6.33 11.74 -30.98
C ASP A 174 -6.26 12.72 -29.80
N GLY A 175 -5.79 12.26 -28.63
CA GLY A 175 -5.66 13.07 -27.42
C GLY A 175 -6.89 13.02 -26.51
N GLU A 176 -7.95 12.32 -26.89
CA GLU A 176 -9.11 12.15 -26.01
C GLU A 176 -8.76 11.19 -24.87
N LEU A 177 -8.88 11.72 -23.64
CA LEU A 177 -8.70 11.00 -22.39
C LEU A 177 -10.07 10.74 -21.76
N GLU A 178 -10.45 9.46 -21.68
CA GLU A 178 -11.56 8.97 -20.85
C GLU A 178 -10.98 8.48 -19.52
N TYR A 179 -11.62 8.81 -18.38
CA TYR A 179 -11.22 8.25 -17.09
C TYR A 179 -12.39 8.08 -16.16
N VAL A 180 -12.24 7.15 -15.20
CA VAL A 180 -13.18 6.91 -14.09
C VAL A 180 -12.37 7.02 -12.78
N ASN A 181 -12.71 8.00 -11.95
CA ASN A 181 -12.14 8.15 -10.62
C ASN A 181 -13.08 7.54 -9.58
N CYS A 182 -12.64 6.50 -8.89
CA CYS A 182 -13.38 5.76 -7.88
C CYS A 182 -12.86 6.13 -6.48
N GLY A 183 -13.16 7.34 -6.02
CA GLY A 183 -12.79 7.83 -4.69
C GLY A 183 -11.28 7.98 -4.48
N HIS A 184 -10.50 8.00 -5.54
CA HIS A 184 -9.05 8.19 -5.49
C HIS A 184 -8.69 9.68 -5.46
N VAL A 185 -7.44 10.00 -5.08
CA VAL A 185 -6.91 11.36 -5.17
C VAL A 185 -7.19 11.90 -6.59
N PRO A 186 -7.83 13.08 -6.73
CA PRO A 186 -8.14 13.61 -8.05
C PRO A 186 -6.89 13.75 -8.92
N PRO A 187 -6.97 13.38 -10.22
CA PRO A 187 -5.84 13.48 -11.12
C PRO A 187 -5.42 14.95 -11.31
N LEU A 188 -4.14 15.18 -11.56
CA LEU A 188 -3.65 16.49 -11.96
C LEU A 188 -3.46 16.50 -13.48
N LEU A 189 -4.13 17.42 -14.14
CA LEU A 189 -3.90 17.76 -15.55
C LEU A 189 -3.00 18.97 -15.61
N VAL A 190 -1.82 18.84 -16.21
CA VAL A 190 -0.86 19.94 -16.36
C VAL A 190 -0.82 20.36 -17.82
N CYS A 191 -1.48 21.49 -18.09
CA CYS A 191 -1.62 22.09 -19.42
C CYS A 191 -0.87 23.43 -19.42
N ASN A 192 0.16 23.61 -20.23
CA ASN A 192 0.95 24.85 -20.27
C ASN A 192 1.45 25.33 -18.89
N LYS A 193 1.86 24.42 -18.01
CA LYS A 193 2.26 24.64 -16.60
C LYS A 193 1.12 25.04 -15.65
N GLU A 194 -0.08 25.14 -16.13
CA GLU A 194 -1.27 25.33 -15.32
C GLU A 194 -1.78 23.96 -14.85
N VAL A 195 -2.06 23.84 -13.56
CA VAL A 195 -2.54 22.58 -12.96
C VAL A 195 -4.05 22.68 -12.80
N ILE A 196 -4.76 21.73 -13.40
CA ILE A 196 -6.21 21.62 -13.35
C ILE A 196 -6.54 20.32 -12.61
N ARG A 197 -7.46 20.38 -11.65
CA ARG A 197 -8.05 19.20 -11.00
C ARG A 197 -9.50 19.05 -11.44
N PRO A 198 -9.83 17.99 -12.14
CA PRO A 198 -11.22 17.68 -12.44
C PRO A 198 -12.03 17.46 -11.16
N PRO A 199 -13.23 18.04 -11.05
CA PRO A 199 -13.97 18.10 -9.78
C PRO A 199 -14.76 16.83 -9.43
N HIS A 200 -14.86 15.85 -10.32
CA HIS A 200 -15.75 14.72 -10.16
C HIS A 200 -15.01 13.45 -9.74
N GLY A 201 -15.66 12.69 -8.85
CA GLY A 201 -15.24 11.35 -8.43
C GLY A 201 -16.45 10.51 -8.07
N ASN A 202 -16.33 9.20 -8.31
CA ASN A 202 -17.30 8.22 -7.88
C ASN A 202 -16.90 7.67 -6.49
N LEU A 203 -17.73 6.81 -5.91
CA LEU A 203 -17.40 6.10 -4.68
C LEU A 203 -16.28 5.09 -4.91
N PRO A 204 -15.46 4.80 -3.88
CA PRO A 204 -14.50 3.70 -3.92
C PRO A 204 -15.17 2.37 -4.29
N VAL A 205 -14.45 1.52 -5.02
CA VAL A 205 -14.94 0.18 -5.34
C VAL A 205 -14.96 -0.69 -4.08
N GLY A 206 -16.06 -1.42 -3.88
CA GLY A 206 -16.24 -2.26 -2.71
C GLY A 206 -16.91 -1.58 -1.51
N LEU A 207 -17.17 -0.27 -1.59
CA LEU A 207 -17.82 0.46 -0.50
C LEU A 207 -19.33 0.22 -0.44
N LEU A 208 -20.01 0.28 -1.59
CA LEU A 208 -21.45 0.03 -1.72
C LEU A 208 -21.74 -0.89 -2.90
N ALA A 209 -22.57 -1.93 -2.68
CA ALA A 209 -22.91 -2.91 -3.73
C ALA A 209 -23.62 -2.29 -4.93
N ASP A 210 -24.50 -1.32 -4.69
CA ASP A 210 -25.32 -0.67 -5.71
C ASP A 210 -24.73 0.67 -6.17
N ALA A 211 -23.39 0.87 -6.00
CA ALA A 211 -22.72 2.06 -6.49
C ALA A 211 -22.82 2.15 -8.02
N THR A 212 -23.11 3.35 -8.51
CA THR A 212 -23.07 3.70 -9.94
C THR A 212 -21.80 4.47 -10.23
N TYR A 213 -21.27 4.30 -11.44
CA TYR A 213 -20.01 4.92 -11.87
C TYR A 213 -20.21 5.66 -13.18
N GLU A 214 -19.59 6.83 -13.29
CA GLU A 214 -19.59 7.69 -14.46
C GLU A 214 -18.15 7.93 -14.89
N SER A 215 -17.93 8.07 -16.20
CA SER A 215 -16.65 8.46 -16.77
C SER A 215 -16.66 9.95 -17.11
N ASP A 216 -15.49 10.56 -16.99
CA ASP A 216 -15.21 11.91 -17.44
C ASP A 216 -14.32 11.89 -18.69
N HIS A 217 -14.36 12.96 -19.48
CA HIS A 217 -13.60 13.11 -20.71
C HIS A 217 -12.87 14.44 -20.74
N VAL A 218 -11.61 14.40 -21.19
CA VAL A 218 -10.76 15.58 -21.35
C VAL A 218 -9.95 15.45 -22.63
N SER A 219 -9.89 16.50 -23.44
CA SER A 219 -9.03 16.55 -24.63
C SER A 219 -7.66 17.08 -24.25
N LEU A 220 -6.61 16.28 -24.43
CA LEU A 220 -5.21 16.65 -24.22
C LEU A 220 -4.57 17.18 -25.51
N HIS A 221 -3.73 18.18 -25.37
CA HIS A 221 -2.88 18.68 -26.44
C HIS A 221 -1.45 18.16 -26.30
N ALA A 222 -0.68 18.13 -27.36
CA ALA A 222 0.71 17.68 -27.34
C ALA A 222 1.52 18.47 -26.29
N GLY A 223 2.13 17.73 -25.37
CA GLY A 223 2.87 18.26 -24.22
C GLY A 223 2.07 18.32 -22.92
N ASP A 224 0.76 18.12 -22.94
CA ASP A 224 -0.05 18.03 -21.73
C ASP A 224 0.26 16.74 -20.96
N ARG A 225 0.15 16.82 -19.64
CA ARG A 225 0.50 15.74 -18.72
C ARG A 225 -0.68 15.38 -17.84
N LEU A 226 -0.93 14.09 -17.69
CA LEU A 226 -1.76 13.52 -16.63
C LEU A 226 -0.84 12.99 -15.55
N ILE A 227 -1.05 13.43 -14.30
CA ILE A 227 -0.32 12.92 -13.13
C ILE A 227 -1.34 12.32 -12.17
N LEU A 228 -1.11 11.06 -11.81
CA LEU A 228 -1.88 10.31 -10.84
C LEU A 228 -0.99 10.04 -9.63
N VAL A 229 -1.54 10.20 -8.42
CA VAL A 229 -0.81 9.96 -7.17
C VAL A 229 -1.71 9.26 -6.17
N THR A 230 -1.14 8.42 -5.31
CA THR A 230 -1.83 7.89 -4.14
C THR A 230 -1.75 8.90 -2.98
N ASP A 231 -2.60 8.73 -1.97
CA ASP A 231 -2.68 9.61 -0.81
C ASP A 231 -1.38 9.64 0.01
N GLY A 232 -0.58 8.55 -0.01
CA GLY A 232 0.75 8.55 0.60
C GLY A 232 1.69 9.65 0.09
N VAL A 233 1.41 10.26 -1.08
CA VAL A 233 2.13 11.45 -1.55
C VAL A 233 1.66 12.70 -0.83
N THR A 234 0.35 12.93 -0.74
CA THR A 234 -0.25 14.13 -0.15
C THR A 234 -0.24 14.09 1.39
N GLU A 235 -0.32 12.88 1.95
CA GLU A 235 -0.28 12.61 3.39
C GLU A 235 1.12 12.30 3.91
N ALA A 236 2.17 12.43 3.08
CA ALA A 236 3.55 12.32 3.53
C ALA A 236 3.83 13.34 4.64
N GLU A 237 4.37 12.86 5.78
CA GLU A 237 4.47 13.60 7.03
C GLU A 237 5.91 14.04 7.32
N ASN A 238 6.08 15.26 7.80
CA ASN A 238 7.37 15.76 8.29
C ASN A 238 7.53 15.50 9.79
N ALA A 239 8.71 15.80 10.35
CA ALA A 239 9.01 15.63 11.78
C ALA A 239 8.14 16.47 12.74
N ARG A 240 7.32 17.41 12.23
CA ARG A 240 6.38 18.23 13.02
C ARG A 240 4.96 17.68 13.00
N GLY A 241 4.69 16.67 12.18
CA GLY A 241 3.35 16.15 11.94
C GLY A 241 2.55 16.94 10.89
N ASP A 242 3.20 17.80 10.08
CA ASP A 242 2.52 18.47 8.98
C ASP A 242 2.50 17.52 7.76
N PHE A 243 1.42 17.54 6.98
CA PHE A 243 1.29 16.81 5.73
C PHE A 243 1.86 17.60 4.54
N PHE A 244 2.28 16.87 3.49
CA PHE A 244 2.75 17.48 2.24
C PHE A 244 1.64 18.29 1.56
N GLU A 245 0.43 17.77 1.53
CA GLU A 245 -0.80 18.35 1.00
C GLU A 245 -0.82 18.61 -0.50
N ASP A 246 -2.03 18.78 -1.02
CA ASP A 246 -2.31 19.04 -2.44
C ASP A 246 -1.64 20.31 -2.96
N SER A 247 -1.60 21.36 -2.15
CA SER A 247 -1.04 22.66 -2.53
C SER A 247 0.44 22.59 -2.93
N ARG A 248 1.22 21.79 -2.21
CA ARG A 248 2.64 21.56 -2.54
C ARG A 248 2.79 20.66 -3.74
N LEU A 249 1.95 19.62 -3.85
CA LEU A 249 1.94 18.74 -5.00
C LEU A 249 1.66 19.50 -6.29
N GLU A 250 0.64 20.37 -6.32
CA GLU A 250 0.30 21.21 -7.47
C GLU A 250 1.42 22.19 -7.84
N ALA A 251 2.02 22.83 -6.81
CA ALA A 251 3.12 23.74 -7.02
C ALA A 251 4.36 23.06 -7.63
N VAL A 252 4.61 21.80 -7.28
CA VAL A 252 5.69 20.99 -7.87
C VAL A 252 5.29 20.53 -9.25
N ALA A 253 4.10 19.96 -9.45
CA ALA A 253 3.62 19.42 -10.72
C ALA A 253 3.63 20.47 -11.84
N GLY A 254 3.22 21.72 -11.54
CA GLY A 254 3.23 22.83 -12.51
C GLY A 254 4.61 23.33 -12.91
N LYS A 255 5.64 23.08 -12.09
CA LYS A 255 7.02 23.52 -12.35
C LYS A 255 7.92 22.38 -12.83
N SER A 256 7.59 21.15 -12.50
CA SER A 256 8.39 19.97 -12.80
C SER A 256 8.24 19.51 -14.24
N ASN A 257 9.24 18.76 -14.70
CA ASN A 257 9.19 18.08 -16.00
C ASN A 257 9.28 16.56 -15.86
N SER A 258 9.29 16.04 -14.63
CA SER A 258 9.41 14.61 -14.33
C SER A 258 8.76 14.27 -13.01
N LEU A 259 8.24 13.04 -12.91
CA LEU A 259 7.73 12.49 -11.64
C LEU A 259 8.82 12.41 -10.54
N ASP A 260 10.11 12.35 -10.93
CA ASP A 260 11.22 12.32 -9.95
C ASP A 260 11.31 13.63 -9.14
N ASP A 261 10.87 14.75 -9.71
CA ASP A 261 10.81 16.04 -9.00
C ASP A 261 9.76 15.99 -7.86
N ILE A 262 8.66 15.27 -8.07
CA ILE A 262 7.63 15.06 -7.04
C ILE A 262 8.21 14.24 -5.89
N PHE A 263 8.88 13.12 -6.17
CA PHE A 263 9.53 12.32 -5.13
C PHE A 263 10.61 13.09 -4.38
N ALA A 264 11.41 13.88 -5.09
CA ALA A 264 12.43 14.72 -4.47
C ALA A 264 11.80 15.77 -3.54
N ALA A 265 10.68 16.38 -3.95
CA ALA A 265 9.96 17.34 -3.11
C ALA A 265 9.37 16.71 -1.85
N VAL A 266 8.76 15.52 -1.97
CA VAL A 266 8.25 14.75 -0.82
C VAL A 266 9.39 14.38 0.11
N ALA A 267 10.49 13.82 -0.41
CA ALA A 267 11.66 13.44 0.41
C ALA A 267 12.27 14.62 1.16
N ASN A 268 12.39 15.77 0.50
CA ASN A 268 12.88 17.00 1.12
C ASN A 268 11.94 17.51 2.21
N PHE A 269 10.63 17.42 1.99
CA PHE A 269 9.62 17.83 2.95
C PHE A 269 9.62 16.93 4.20
N CYS A 270 9.70 15.60 4.03
CA CYS A 270 9.76 14.64 5.13
C CYS A 270 11.06 14.78 5.94
N GLY A 271 12.17 15.24 5.34
CA GLY A 271 13.40 15.51 6.04
C GLY A 271 14.00 14.29 6.76
N GLY A 272 13.76 13.08 6.23
CA GLY A 272 14.20 11.81 6.80
C GLY A 272 13.17 11.11 7.69
N THR A 273 11.98 11.68 7.87
CA THR A 273 10.85 10.96 8.48
C THR A 273 10.43 9.81 7.56
N PRO A 274 10.27 8.57 8.07
CA PRO A 274 9.79 7.45 7.28
C PRO A 274 8.39 7.71 6.72
N LEU A 275 8.12 7.18 5.53
CA LEU A 275 6.78 7.22 4.94
C LEU A 275 5.80 6.36 5.77
N ASN A 276 4.62 6.90 6.02
CA ASN A 276 3.55 6.22 6.74
C ASN A 276 2.69 5.36 5.83
N ASP A 277 2.67 5.65 4.51
CA ASP A 277 1.96 4.91 3.49
C ASP A 277 2.77 4.77 2.21
N ASP A 278 2.30 3.90 1.29
CA ASP A 278 2.90 3.70 0.00
C ASP A 278 2.76 4.99 -0.83
N CYS A 279 3.86 5.44 -1.43
CA CYS A 279 3.88 6.62 -2.31
C CYS A 279 3.98 6.18 -3.75
N THR A 280 2.90 6.30 -4.51
CA THR A 280 2.88 5.97 -5.93
C THR A 280 2.59 7.20 -6.77
N VAL A 281 3.38 7.39 -7.82
CA VAL A 281 3.19 8.45 -8.82
C VAL A 281 3.25 7.85 -10.20
N VAL A 282 2.26 8.17 -11.03
CA VAL A 282 2.19 7.83 -12.45
C VAL A 282 2.08 9.11 -13.26
N GLU A 283 2.88 9.24 -14.28
CA GLU A 283 2.89 10.37 -15.22
C GLU A 283 2.68 9.87 -16.63
N LEU A 284 1.69 10.43 -17.31
CA LEU A 284 1.39 10.19 -18.72
C LEU A 284 1.50 11.52 -19.47
N VAL A 285 2.34 11.57 -20.49
CA VAL A 285 2.56 12.75 -21.34
C VAL A 285 2.03 12.45 -22.73
N TYR A 286 1.07 13.23 -23.20
CA TYR A 286 0.60 13.13 -24.58
C TYR A 286 1.60 13.80 -25.53
N SER A 287 1.96 13.11 -26.60
CA SER A 287 2.99 13.57 -27.56
C SER A 287 2.42 14.06 -28.89
N GLY A 288 1.13 13.77 -29.17
CA GLY A 288 0.47 14.08 -30.43
C GLY A 288 0.54 12.94 -31.43
#